data_9b7fb5304bb6237ae1b1284c00140d40
#
_entry.id   9b7fb5304bb6237ae1b1284c00140d40
#
_cell.length_a   1.000
_cell.length_b   1.000
_cell.length_c   1.000
_cell.angle_alpha   90.00
_cell.angle_beta   90.00
_cell.angle_gamma   90.00
#
_symmetry.space_group_name_H-M   'P 1'
#
loop_
_entity.id
_entity.type
_entity.pdbx_description
1 polymer ?
#
loop_
_entity_poly.entity_id
_entity_poly.type
_entity_poly.pdbx_seq_one_letter_code
_entity_poly.pdbx_strand_id
1 'polypeptide(L)'
;MNSSVPQSASHSRRPATCDRPKKIEFLESTTCDEYSVFQPLISTRQHPLSLEISSICTLAFLCFTFLISGSVSLANDQVPLSIHLKTSEKDGTIAIDSNINFQAEIKNETQESISGKLQWSLCDAQKKSLLKFHQPKTLKVPADSTVTVSHEFQTPAAGFYYAKITLDSGQQKYSQLFRFGSAPEAIKSERVPEQDFEKFWSQTRERLEKIEPHYLATKQIESIDKKLTLFEVEFHSFGNVRVSGWLEIPKTPGPHPCVLRLPGYGQNMKPLNKFDDLAVFSFNIRGHGNSQKDISGKPNNFWIRGLEDKDDYFYRGAYMDCVRAMQFLKTHPKIDPQKIAVWGGSQGGGLALATAAFDSAVAYCVADIPFLVDWDNYFQLTTWPEMDQWIKSKDDQDWSSVLKTMSYFDVMFLAPKIECPVLSGIGLQDNVCPPTTIFCMLNRIKSPKKHVIYPERKHATGRQHPNLVWRTLRDHFQLND
;
A
#
# COMPACT_ATOMS: atom_id res chain seq x y z
N MET A 1 -7.73 65.21 31.68
CA MET A 1 -6.61 65.07 30.73
C MET A 1 -6.79 63.72 30.03
N ASN A 2 -7.12 63.77 28.75
CA ASN A 2 -7.44 62.66 27.87
C ASN A 2 -6.21 61.82 27.57
N SER A 3 -6.33 60.48 27.60
CA SER A 3 -5.48 59.60 26.85
C SER A 3 -6.31 58.50 26.21
N SER A 4 -6.43 58.58 24.93
CA SER A 4 -7.09 57.68 24.00
C SER A 4 -6.31 56.37 23.83
N VAL A 5 -7.03 55.25 23.92
CA VAL A 5 -6.58 53.91 23.56
C VAL A 5 -6.96 53.68 22.09
N PRO A 6 -6.09 53.19 21.23
CA PRO A 6 -6.46 52.83 19.87
C PRO A 6 -7.14 51.46 19.83
N GLN A 7 -8.28 51.38 19.16
CA GLN A 7 -8.99 50.16 18.82
C GLN A 7 -8.18 49.36 17.80
N SER A 8 -7.89 48.08 18.13
CA SER A 8 -7.34 47.10 17.21
C SER A 8 -8.44 46.55 16.31
N ALA A 9 -8.29 46.76 15.01
CA ALA A 9 -9.14 46.17 13.98
C ALA A 9 -8.96 44.64 13.94
N SER A 10 -10.02 43.92 14.25
CA SER A 10 -10.10 42.47 14.06
C SER A 10 -10.26 42.16 12.56
N HIS A 11 -9.19 41.72 11.92
CA HIS A 11 -9.27 41.09 10.61
C HIS A 11 -9.80 39.66 10.80
N SER A 12 -11.07 39.47 10.51
CA SER A 12 -11.66 38.14 10.34
C SER A 12 -11.03 37.49 9.11
N ARG A 13 -10.07 36.59 9.31
CA ARG A 13 -9.64 35.65 8.25
C ARG A 13 -10.80 34.70 8.01
N ARG A 14 -11.39 34.74 6.84
CA ARG A 14 -12.27 33.71 6.32
C ARG A 14 -11.48 32.39 6.29
N PRO A 15 -12.07 31.26 6.67
CA PRO A 15 -11.41 29.95 6.47
C PRO A 15 -11.16 29.77 4.97
N ALA A 16 -9.95 29.35 4.62
CA ALA A 16 -9.62 28.95 3.26
C ALA A 16 -10.53 27.79 2.86
N THR A 17 -11.27 27.98 1.78
CA THR A 17 -12.05 26.90 1.14
C THR A 17 -11.07 25.78 0.79
N CYS A 18 -11.26 24.61 1.37
CA CYS A 18 -10.50 23.41 1.04
C CYS A 18 -11.00 22.89 -0.31
N ASP A 19 -10.51 23.51 -1.38
CA ASP A 19 -10.75 23.01 -2.74
C ASP A 19 -9.94 21.73 -2.94
N ARG A 20 -10.53 20.78 -3.64
CA ARG A 20 -9.86 19.57 -4.13
C ARG A 20 -8.50 19.94 -4.71
N PRO A 21 -7.43 19.17 -4.46
CA PRO A 21 -6.17 19.32 -5.18
C PRO A 21 -6.45 19.36 -6.70
N LYS A 22 -6.01 20.41 -7.38
CA LYS A 22 -6.35 20.67 -8.79
C LYS A 22 -6.11 19.44 -9.65
N LYS A 23 -7.16 19.01 -10.34
CA LYS A 23 -7.16 17.94 -11.31
C LYS A 23 -6.02 18.16 -12.32
N ILE A 24 -5.10 17.22 -12.41
CA ILE A 24 -4.17 17.15 -13.53
C ILE A 24 -4.96 16.52 -14.68
N GLU A 25 -5.27 17.31 -15.71
CA GLU A 25 -5.73 16.76 -16.98
C GLU A 25 -4.59 15.94 -17.56
N PHE A 26 -4.79 14.64 -17.58
CA PHE A 26 -3.92 13.74 -18.33
C PHE A 26 -4.26 13.90 -19.82
N LEU A 27 -3.31 14.41 -20.56
CA LEU A 27 -3.24 14.13 -21.99
C LEU A 27 -3.13 12.60 -22.12
N GLU A 28 -4.10 12.02 -22.78
CA GLU A 28 -4.10 10.62 -23.16
C GLU A 28 -2.78 10.28 -23.86
N SER A 29 -1.94 9.52 -23.19
CA SER A 29 -0.87 8.79 -23.83
C SER A 29 -1.20 7.32 -23.69
N THR A 30 -1.58 6.74 -24.82
CA THR A 30 -1.62 5.32 -25.17
C THR A 30 -1.04 4.38 -24.10
N THR A 31 -1.95 3.57 -23.58
CA THR A 31 -1.86 2.19 -23.13
C THR A 31 -0.46 1.63 -22.91
N CYS A 32 -0.10 1.47 -21.66
CA CYS A 32 0.63 0.32 -21.17
C CYS A 32 -0.23 -0.32 -20.08
N ASP A 33 -1.08 -1.25 -20.50
CA ASP A 33 -1.77 -2.20 -19.65
C ASP A 33 -0.73 -3.15 -19.05
N GLU A 34 -0.44 -2.98 -17.77
CA GLU A 34 -0.01 -4.06 -16.89
C GLU A 34 -0.50 -3.76 -15.48
N TYR A 35 -1.82 -3.79 -15.32
CA TYR A 35 -2.43 -4.11 -14.05
C TYR A 35 -2.47 -5.65 -13.94
N SER A 36 -1.42 -6.27 -13.45
CA SER A 36 -1.55 -7.62 -12.90
C SER A 36 -2.28 -7.52 -11.57
N VAL A 37 -3.58 -7.32 -11.64
CA VAL A 37 -4.50 -7.64 -10.55
C VAL A 37 -4.42 -9.16 -10.39
N PHE A 38 -4.00 -9.64 -9.23
CA PHE A 38 -4.10 -11.03 -8.83
C PHE A 38 -5.55 -11.49 -9.01
N GLN A 39 -5.83 -12.18 -10.12
CA GLN A 39 -7.06 -12.95 -10.26
C GLN A 39 -6.91 -14.23 -9.43
N PRO A 40 -7.91 -14.59 -8.64
CA PRO A 40 -7.92 -15.91 -8.03
C PRO A 40 -8.18 -16.95 -9.11
N LEU A 41 -7.30 -17.93 -9.21
CA LEU A 41 -7.49 -19.16 -9.99
C LEU A 41 -8.77 -19.86 -9.51
N ILE A 42 -9.85 -19.72 -10.26
CA ILE A 42 -11.05 -20.55 -10.10
C ILE A 42 -10.75 -21.87 -10.81
N SER A 43 -10.43 -22.87 -10.04
CA SER A 43 -10.39 -24.27 -10.50
C SER A 43 -11.81 -24.78 -10.68
N THR A 44 -12.32 -24.81 -11.90
CA THR A 44 -13.53 -25.54 -12.27
C THR A 44 -13.20 -27.03 -12.38
N ARG A 45 -13.51 -27.80 -11.33
CA ARG A 45 -13.68 -29.26 -11.47
C ARG A 45 -15.04 -29.53 -12.10
N GLN A 46 -15.02 -29.98 -13.34
CA GLN A 46 -16.16 -30.64 -13.97
C GLN A 46 -16.24 -32.07 -13.42
N HIS A 47 -17.40 -32.45 -12.88
CA HIS A 47 -17.84 -33.83 -12.76
C HIS A 47 -18.93 -34.09 -13.78
N PRO A 48 -18.95 -35.25 -14.46
CA PRO A 48 -19.93 -35.60 -15.46
C PRO A 48 -21.14 -36.30 -14.84
N LEU A 49 -22.32 -35.93 -15.21
CA LEU A 49 -23.49 -36.82 -15.15
C LEU A 49 -24.37 -36.66 -16.38
N SER A 50 -24.67 -37.79 -16.88
CA SER A 50 -25.32 -38.31 -18.04
C SER A 50 -26.73 -37.82 -18.37
N LEU A 51 -26.97 -37.77 -19.72
CA LEU A 51 -28.16 -38.26 -20.45
C LEU A 51 -29.56 -37.62 -20.15
N GLU A 52 -30.19 -37.02 -21.16
CA GLU A 52 -31.07 -37.68 -22.11
C GLU A 52 -31.56 -36.74 -23.23
N ILE A 53 -31.60 -37.31 -24.38
CA ILE A 53 -32.16 -37.19 -25.72
C ILE A 53 -33.48 -36.42 -25.83
N SER A 54 -33.60 -35.51 -26.81
CA SER A 54 -34.69 -35.56 -27.79
C SER A 54 -34.52 -34.49 -28.89
N SER A 55 -34.14 -34.88 -30.03
CA SER A 55 -34.69 -34.88 -31.40
C SER A 55 -35.11 -33.57 -32.07
N ILE A 56 -34.54 -33.40 -33.25
CA ILE A 56 -35.07 -32.94 -34.54
C ILE A 56 -35.23 -31.43 -34.77
N CYS A 57 -34.40 -30.85 -35.62
CA CYS A 57 -34.78 -30.36 -36.96
C CYS A 57 -33.55 -29.97 -37.79
N THR A 58 -33.41 -30.72 -38.85
CA THR A 58 -32.50 -30.51 -40.01
C THR A 58 -33.03 -29.37 -40.87
N LEU A 59 -32.19 -28.40 -41.30
CA LEU A 59 -32.25 -27.88 -42.68
C LEU A 59 -30.91 -27.26 -43.10
N ALA A 60 -30.47 -27.73 -44.21
CA ALA A 60 -29.25 -27.35 -44.92
C ALA A 60 -29.34 -25.94 -45.52
N PHE A 61 -28.19 -25.24 -45.56
CA PHE A 61 -27.89 -24.37 -46.69
C PHE A 61 -26.38 -24.40 -47.03
N LEU A 62 -26.17 -24.54 -48.33
CA LEU A 62 -24.91 -24.76 -49.02
C LEU A 62 -23.99 -23.54 -49.01
N CYS A 63 -22.71 -23.86 -48.98
CA CYS A 63 -21.56 -23.29 -49.73
C CYS A 63 -21.60 -21.84 -50.19
N PHE A 64 -20.66 -21.05 -49.64
CA PHE A 64 -19.81 -20.20 -50.47
C PHE A 64 -18.41 -20.13 -49.84
N THR A 65 -17.50 -20.92 -50.42
CA THR A 65 -16.06 -20.79 -50.19
C THR A 65 -15.56 -19.56 -50.90
N PHE A 66 -15.17 -18.53 -50.14
CA PHE A 66 -14.22 -17.52 -50.61
C PHE A 66 -12.98 -17.64 -49.78
N LEU A 67 -11.97 -18.25 -50.35
CA LEU A 67 -10.59 -18.18 -49.91
C LEU A 67 -10.09 -16.74 -50.06
N ILE A 68 -10.08 -15.99 -48.98
CA ILE A 68 -9.21 -14.83 -48.86
C ILE A 68 -8.21 -15.21 -47.77
N SER A 69 -7.07 -15.75 -48.19
CA SER A 69 -5.86 -15.84 -47.40
C SER A 69 -5.29 -14.43 -47.22
N GLY A 70 -5.91 -13.67 -46.31
CA GLY A 70 -5.31 -12.51 -45.68
C GLY A 70 -4.64 -13.01 -44.39
N SER A 71 -3.35 -13.18 -44.45
CA SER A 71 -2.53 -13.26 -43.22
C SER A 71 -2.74 -11.96 -42.44
N VAL A 72 -3.66 -11.95 -41.49
CA VAL A 72 -3.67 -10.94 -40.44
C VAL A 72 -2.42 -11.23 -39.63
N SER A 73 -1.34 -10.58 -40.00
CA SER A 73 -0.20 -10.39 -39.10
C SER A 73 -0.75 -9.64 -37.89
N LEU A 74 -0.92 -10.34 -36.77
CA LEU A 74 -0.98 -9.70 -35.47
C LEU A 74 0.36 -8.97 -35.34
N ALA A 75 0.39 -7.70 -35.75
CA ALA A 75 1.48 -6.82 -35.41
C ALA A 75 1.57 -6.84 -33.89
N ASN A 76 2.60 -7.51 -33.41
CA ASN A 76 3.05 -7.37 -32.04
C ASN A 76 3.38 -5.89 -31.91
N ASP A 77 2.57 -5.10 -31.19
CA ASP A 77 2.82 -3.69 -30.89
C ASP A 77 4.04 -3.61 -29.95
N GLN A 78 5.21 -4.00 -30.46
CA GLN A 78 6.47 -3.75 -29.77
C GLN A 78 6.70 -2.25 -29.81
N VAL A 79 6.79 -1.63 -28.63
CA VAL A 79 7.18 -0.23 -28.52
C VAL A 79 8.56 -0.10 -29.17
N PRO A 80 8.70 0.66 -30.28
CA PRO A 80 9.91 0.62 -31.10
C PRO A 80 11.18 1.08 -30.35
N LEU A 81 11.01 1.77 -29.23
CA LEU A 81 12.11 2.25 -28.39
C LEU A 81 11.74 2.13 -26.93
N SER A 82 12.60 1.49 -26.13
CA SER A 82 12.46 1.40 -24.69
C SER A 82 13.55 2.26 -23.99
N ILE A 83 13.18 2.83 -22.84
CA ILE A 83 14.08 3.62 -21.99
C ILE A 83 14.11 2.98 -20.62
N HIS A 84 15.30 2.53 -20.18
CA HIS A 84 15.54 2.08 -18.82
C HIS A 84 16.35 3.12 -18.07
N LEU A 85 15.79 3.63 -16.96
CA LEU A 85 16.40 4.70 -16.16
C LEU A 85 16.84 4.15 -14.80
N LYS A 86 18.10 4.37 -14.44
CA LYS A 86 18.69 3.93 -13.17
C LYS A 86 19.55 5.03 -12.55
N THR A 87 19.80 4.93 -11.26
CA THR A 87 20.72 5.80 -10.52
C THR A 87 21.87 4.99 -9.94
N SER A 88 23.01 5.66 -9.67
CA SER A 88 24.15 5.08 -8.96
C SER A 88 23.86 4.86 -7.47
N GLU A 89 22.87 5.56 -6.92
CA GLU A 89 22.51 5.46 -5.50
C GLU A 89 21.81 4.15 -5.19
N LYS A 90 22.37 3.39 -4.25
CA LYS A 90 21.95 2.00 -3.94
C LYS A 90 20.47 1.89 -3.55
N ASP A 91 19.97 2.86 -2.80
CA ASP A 91 18.57 2.92 -2.34
C ASP A 91 17.76 4.01 -3.07
N GLY A 92 18.36 4.71 -4.03
CA GLY A 92 17.73 5.79 -4.78
C GLY A 92 17.48 7.05 -3.95
N THR A 93 18.24 7.25 -2.86
CA THR A 93 18.14 8.45 -2.01
C THR A 93 19.48 9.15 -1.87
N ILE A 94 19.46 10.46 -1.63
CA ILE A 94 20.62 11.31 -1.42
C ILE A 94 20.44 12.19 -0.17
N ALA A 95 21.56 12.67 0.39
CA ALA A 95 21.53 13.71 1.40
C ALA A 95 21.07 15.06 0.79
N ILE A 96 20.63 15.98 1.65
CA ILE A 96 20.31 17.34 1.22
C ILE A 96 21.54 18.01 0.61
N ASP A 97 21.33 18.88 -0.37
CA ASP A 97 22.38 19.60 -1.11
C ASP A 97 23.39 18.69 -1.85
N SER A 98 23.08 17.41 -1.99
CA SER A 98 23.89 16.48 -2.78
C SER A 98 23.35 16.35 -4.21
N ASN A 99 24.22 15.89 -5.11
CA ASN A 99 23.86 15.59 -6.48
C ASN A 99 23.55 14.12 -6.66
N ILE A 100 22.58 13.81 -7.51
CA ILE A 100 22.25 12.44 -7.91
C ILE A 100 22.47 12.26 -9.41
N ASN A 101 23.19 11.20 -9.78
CA ASN A 101 23.47 10.88 -11.16
C ASN A 101 22.49 9.81 -11.68
N PHE A 102 21.89 10.08 -12.84
CA PHE A 102 21.04 9.16 -13.56
C PHE A 102 21.68 8.72 -14.86
N GLN A 103 21.49 7.43 -15.16
CA GLN A 103 21.84 6.81 -16.41
C GLN A 103 20.58 6.29 -17.09
N ALA A 104 20.39 6.63 -18.37
CA ALA A 104 19.33 6.10 -19.20
C ALA A 104 19.90 5.23 -20.31
N GLU A 105 19.50 3.98 -20.35
CA GLU A 105 19.75 3.05 -21.46
C GLU A 105 18.56 3.12 -22.39
N ILE A 106 18.79 3.61 -23.63
CA ILE A 106 17.76 3.80 -24.65
C ILE A 106 18.00 2.75 -25.71
N LYS A 107 17.12 1.75 -25.76
CA LYS A 107 17.21 0.62 -26.70
C LYS A 107 16.23 0.82 -27.87
N ASN A 108 16.76 0.74 -29.08
CA ASN A 108 15.99 0.70 -30.32
C ASN A 108 15.94 -0.73 -30.81
N GLU A 109 14.75 -1.31 -30.87
CA GLU A 109 14.51 -2.69 -31.32
C GLU A 109 14.07 -2.76 -32.79
N THR A 110 14.11 -1.63 -33.51
CA THR A 110 13.74 -1.55 -34.92
C THR A 110 14.95 -1.68 -35.84
N GLN A 111 14.67 -1.96 -37.12
CA GLN A 111 15.68 -2.05 -38.17
C GLN A 111 16.10 -0.68 -38.74
N GLU A 112 15.54 0.41 -38.21
CA GLU A 112 15.83 1.78 -38.65
C GLU A 112 16.36 2.61 -37.48
N SER A 113 17.24 3.58 -37.80
CA SER A 113 17.71 4.53 -36.80
C SER A 113 16.60 5.49 -36.37
N ILE A 114 16.43 5.68 -35.09
CA ILE A 114 15.51 6.68 -34.52
C ILE A 114 16.32 7.90 -34.07
N SER A 115 15.98 9.08 -34.59
CA SER A 115 16.57 10.35 -34.17
C SER A 115 15.53 11.22 -33.50
N GLY A 116 15.91 11.94 -32.45
CA GLY A 116 14.98 12.79 -31.73
C GLY A 116 15.65 13.83 -30.83
N LYS A 117 14.85 14.70 -30.25
CA LYS A 117 15.28 15.69 -29.25
C LYS A 117 15.21 15.06 -27.87
N LEU A 118 16.37 14.87 -27.25
CA LEU A 118 16.50 14.36 -25.88
C LEU A 118 16.41 15.51 -24.88
N GLN A 119 15.56 15.34 -23.88
CA GLN A 119 15.40 16.31 -22.79
C GLN A 119 15.33 15.61 -21.44
N TRP A 120 16.05 16.16 -20.45
CA TRP A 120 15.93 15.81 -19.06
C TRP A 120 15.08 16.85 -18.32
N SER A 121 14.36 16.43 -17.27
CA SER A 121 13.59 17.32 -16.41
C SER A 121 13.58 16.78 -14.99
N LEU A 122 13.64 17.69 -14.01
CA LEU A 122 13.33 17.41 -12.63
C LEU A 122 11.85 17.73 -12.40
N CYS A 123 11.10 16.77 -11.82
CA CYS A 123 9.69 16.96 -11.48
C CYS A 123 9.50 16.79 -9.97
N ASP A 124 8.49 17.46 -9.43
CA ASP A 124 8.04 17.27 -8.05
C ASP A 124 7.31 15.93 -7.85
N ALA A 125 6.85 15.68 -6.63
CA ALA A 125 6.10 14.46 -6.28
C ALA A 125 4.78 14.31 -7.05
N GLN A 126 4.17 15.43 -7.51
CA GLN A 126 2.98 15.48 -8.36
C GLN A 126 3.32 15.36 -9.86
N LYS A 127 4.58 15.10 -10.20
CA LYS A 127 5.08 15.00 -11.58
C LYS A 127 5.05 16.31 -12.37
N LYS A 128 4.89 17.46 -11.70
CA LYS A 128 5.05 18.77 -12.34
C LYS A 128 6.51 19.07 -12.54
N SER A 129 6.85 19.58 -13.70
CA SER A 129 8.22 19.98 -14.01
C SER A 129 8.64 21.19 -13.17
N LEU A 130 9.64 21.02 -12.32
CA LEU A 130 10.29 22.08 -11.56
C LEU A 130 11.36 22.76 -12.40
N LEU A 131 12.18 21.97 -13.07
CA LEU A 131 13.28 22.42 -13.91
C LEU A 131 13.25 21.64 -15.22
N LYS A 132 13.37 22.36 -16.33
CA LYS A 132 13.67 21.78 -17.65
C LYS A 132 15.14 22.07 -17.93
N PHE A 133 15.95 21.00 -17.91
CA PHE A 133 17.37 21.14 -18.13
C PHE A 133 17.66 21.28 -19.61
N HIS A 134 18.10 22.47 -19.98
CA HIS A 134 18.80 22.92 -21.17
C HIS A 134 18.22 22.52 -22.53
N GLN A 135 18.74 23.15 -23.55
CA GLN A 135 18.29 22.93 -24.92
C GLN A 135 18.33 21.44 -25.26
N PRO A 136 17.25 20.91 -25.85
CA PRO A 136 17.19 19.50 -26.23
C PRO A 136 18.37 19.17 -27.14
N LYS A 137 19.17 18.16 -26.74
CA LYS A 137 20.25 17.65 -27.59
C LYS A 137 19.65 16.67 -28.58
N THR A 138 20.06 16.76 -29.86
CA THR A 138 19.72 15.73 -30.83
C THR A 138 20.45 14.44 -30.49
N LEU A 139 19.68 13.35 -30.31
CA LEU A 139 20.17 12.00 -30.11
C LEU A 139 19.75 11.12 -31.29
N LYS A 140 20.69 10.34 -31.81
CA LYS A 140 20.44 9.27 -32.77
C LYS A 140 20.67 7.93 -32.08
N VAL A 141 19.66 7.07 -32.10
CA VAL A 141 19.74 5.68 -31.62
C VAL A 141 19.75 4.79 -32.86
N PRO A 142 20.88 4.16 -33.21
CA PRO A 142 20.97 3.31 -34.42
C PRO A 142 19.98 2.13 -34.35
N ALA A 143 19.73 1.52 -35.50
CA ALA A 143 18.95 0.28 -35.56
C ALA A 143 19.56 -0.79 -34.67
N ASP A 144 18.70 -1.60 -34.03
CA ASP A 144 19.07 -2.75 -33.19
C ASP A 144 20.24 -2.45 -32.23
N SER A 145 20.17 -1.28 -31.55
CA SER A 145 21.25 -0.82 -30.67
C SER A 145 20.74 -0.17 -29.38
N THR A 146 21.66 -0.05 -28.42
CA THR A 146 21.42 0.66 -27.17
C THR A 146 22.39 1.83 -27.05
N VAL A 147 21.88 3.00 -26.71
CA VAL A 147 22.67 4.20 -26.39
C VAL A 147 22.48 4.56 -24.93
N THR A 148 23.58 4.85 -24.22
CA THR A 148 23.55 5.29 -22.83
C THR A 148 23.81 6.79 -22.76
N VAL A 149 22.95 7.48 -21.99
CA VAL A 149 23.12 8.91 -21.69
C VAL A 149 22.99 9.13 -20.19
N SER A 150 23.66 10.16 -19.67
CA SER A 150 23.65 10.46 -18.23
C SER A 150 23.30 11.92 -17.98
N HIS A 151 22.72 12.18 -16.81
CA HIS A 151 22.45 13.51 -16.31
C HIS A 151 22.50 13.55 -14.78
N GLU A 152 22.95 14.68 -14.25
CA GLU A 152 23.06 14.92 -12.82
C GLU A 152 22.00 15.94 -12.38
N PHE A 153 21.34 15.67 -11.26
CA PHE A 153 20.34 16.54 -10.66
C PHE A 153 20.79 16.97 -9.26
N GLN A 154 20.48 18.21 -8.91
CA GLN A 154 20.49 18.72 -7.55
C GLN A 154 19.05 19.00 -7.13
N THR A 155 18.68 18.62 -5.91
CA THR A 155 17.32 18.82 -5.39
C THR A 155 17.23 20.08 -4.55
N PRO A 156 16.10 20.81 -4.61
CA PRO A 156 15.95 22.07 -3.89
C PRO A 156 15.70 21.90 -2.38
N ALA A 157 15.19 20.75 -1.93
CA ALA A 157 14.78 20.51 -0.54
C ALA A 157 14.63 19.02 -0.24
N ALA A 158 14.37 18.69 1.03
CA ALA A 158 13.95 17.35 1.43
C ALA A 158 12.61 16.99 0.77
N GLY A 159 12.52 15.79 0.20
CA GLY A 159 11.32 15.34 -0.49
C GLY A 159 11.57 14.21 -1.48
N PHE A 160 10.50 13.81 -2.19
CA PHE A 160 10.60 12.89 -3.30
C PHE A 160 10.36 13.61 -4.62
N TYR A 161 11.18 13.27 -5.60
CA TYR A 161 11.22 13.89 -6.92
C TYR A 161 11.22 12.82 -8.00
N TYR A 162 10.99 13.23 -9.25
CA TYR A 162 11.17 12.38 -10.41
C TYR A 162 12.24 12.95 -11.34
N ALA A 163 13.23 12.14 -11.65
CA ALA A 163 14.03 12.31 -12.84
C ALA A 163 13.18 11.87 -14.03
N LYS A 164 12.99 12.75 -15.01
CA LYS A 164 12.27 12.47 -16.25
C LYS A 164 13.20 12.63 -17.44
N ILE A 165 13.24 11.61 -18.28
CA ILE A 165 13.88 11.69 -19.59
C ILE A 165 12.80 11.58 -20.67
N THR A 166 12.95 12.35 -21.75
CA THR A 166 12.05 12.33 -22.89
C THR A 166 12.88 12.36 -24.16
N LEU A 167 12.59 11.46 -25.11
CA LEU A 167 13.09 11.51 -26.48
C LEU A 167 11.91 11.76 -27.41
N ASP A 168 11.92 12.91 -28.08
CA ASP A 168 10.86 13.34 -29.03
C ASP A 168 11.37 13.20 -30.46
N SER A 169 10.90 12.19 -31.18
CA SER A 169 11.28 11.93 -32.58
C SER A 169 10.53 12.79 -33.59
N GLY A 170 9.59 13.60 -33.13
CA GLY A 170 8.67 14.35 -34.00
C GLY A 170 7.43 13.55 -34.44
N GLN A 171 7.55 12.23 -34.53
CA GLN A 171 6.44 11.31 -34.79
C GLN A 171 5.89 10.71 -33.50
N GLN A 172 6.78 10.36 -32.58
CA GLN A 172 6.45 9.73 -31.31
C GLN A 172 7.33 10.29 -30.20
N LYS A 173 6.74 10.35 -28.99
CA LYS A 173 7.42 10.79 -27.78
C LYS A 173 7.56 9.62 -26.81
N TYR A 174 8.81 9.29 -26.47
CA TYR A 174 9.18 8.27 -25.51
C TYR A 174 9.58 8.94 -24.20
N SER A 175 9.02 8.52 -23.08
CA SER A 175 9.33 9.13 -21.77
C SER A 175 9.45 8.10 -20.69
N GLN A 176 10.41 8.29 -19.79
CA GLN A 176 10.56 7.49 -18.59
C GLN A 176 10.72 8.39 -17.36
N LEU A 177 10.14 7.97 -16.26
CA LEU A 177 10.22 8.60 -14.95
C LEU A 177 10.86 7.64 -13.97
N PHE A 178 11.70 8.18 -13.09
CA PHE A 178 12.24 7.43 -11.96
C PHE A 178 12.15 8.28 -10.70
N ARG A 179 11.42 7.77 -9.67
CA ARG A 179 11.31 8.47 -8.39
C ARG A 179 12.59 8.27 -7.57
N PHE A 180 13.06 9.34 -6.93
CA PHE A 180 14.18 9.33 -6.00
C PHE A 180 13.88 10.24 -4.81
N GLY A 181 14.63 10.04 -3.71
CA GLY A 181 14.47 10.82 -2.48
C GLY A 181 15.65 11.75 -2.21
N SER A 182 15.37 12.94 -1.69
CA SER A 182 16.36 13.85 -1.09
C SER A 182 16.06 13.96 0.39
N ALA A 183 17.00 13.58 1.24
CA ALA A 183 16.88 13.61 2.71
C ALA A 183 15.50 13.16 3.21
N PRO A 184 15.02 11.94 2.89
CA PRO A 184 13.66 11.51 3.24
C PRO A 184 13.39 11.58 4.75
N GLU A 185 14.41 11.42 5.59
CA GLU A 185 14.32 11.51 7.05
C GLU A 185 14.02 12.93 7.55
N ALA A 186 14.20 13.95 6.70
CA ALA A 186 13.88 15.34 7.01
C ALA A 186 12.47 15.77 6.56
N ILE A 187 11.74 14.89 5.86
CA ILE A 187 10.36 15.16 5.45
C ILE A 187 9.47 15.29 6.69
N LYS A 188 8.69 16.37 6.75
CA LYS A 188 7.76 16.67 7.83
C LYS A 188 6.38 16.93 7.27
N SER A 189 5.36 16.57 8.03
CA SER A 189 3.99 17.00 7.83
C SER A 189 3.58 17.92 8.97
N GLU A 190 3.07 19.10 8.66
CA GLU A 190 2.56 20.06 9.64
C GLU A 190 1.14 19.73 10.12
N ARG A 191 0.58 18.62 9.62
CA ARG A 191 -0.76 18.18 10.02
C ARG A 191 -0.79 17.76 11.47
N VAL A 192 -1.90 18.16 12.12
CA VAL A 192 -2.22 17.79 13.51
C VAL A 192 -3.51 16.99 13.54
N PRO A 193 -3.69 16.09 14.52
CA PRO A 193 -4.93 15.35 14.67
C PRO A 193 -6.10 16.27 15.05
N GLU A 194 -7.32 15.77 14.85
CA GLU A 194 -8.54 16.44 15.31
C GLU A 194 -8.51 16.66 16.83
N GLN A 195 -9.14 17.71 17.31
CA GLN A 195 -9.08 18.12 18.73
C GLN A 195 -9.57 17.02 19.67
N ASP A 196 -10.55 16.23 19.25
CA ASP A 196 -11.12 15.12 20.04
C ASP A 196 -10.54 13.75 19.68
N PHE A 197 -9.44 13.67 18.91
CA PHE A 197 -8.83 12.43 18.44
C PHE A 197 -8.53 11.44 19.57
N GLU A 198 -7.88 11.92 20.63
CA GLU A 198 -7.53 11.07 21.78
C GLU A 198 -8.77 10.56 22.53
N LYS A 199 -9.76 11.43 22.71
CA LYS A 199 -11.03 11.08 23.33
C LYS A 199 -11.80 10.05 22.51
N PHE A 200 -11.82 10.22 21.19
CA PHE A 200 -12.46 9.28 20.27
C PHE A 200 -11.88 7.87 20.40
N TRP A 201 -10.56 7.74 20.40
CA TRP A 201 -9.92 6.43 20.53
C TRP A 201 -10.02 5.84 21.94
N SER A 202 -9.92 6.65 22.99
CA SER A 202 -10.16 6.18 24.36
C SER A 202 -11.56 5.60 24.52
N GLN A 203 -12.59 6.34 24.09
CA GLN A 203 -13.96 5.88 24.13
C GLN A 203 -14.22 4.63 23.25
N THR A 204 -13.53 4.56 22.10
CA THR A 204 -13.63 3.38 21.24
C THR A 204 -13.07 2.14 21.93
N ARG A 205 -11.93 2.25 22.57
CA ARG A 205 -11.34 1.15 23.36
C ARG A 205 -12.22 0.76 24.55
N GLU A 206 -12.73 1.73 25.31
CA GLU A 206 -13.67 1.47 26.41
C GLU A 206 -14.93 0.73 25.96
N ARG A 207 -15.42 1.05 24.74
CA ARG A 207 -16.55 0.30 24.14
C ARG A 207 -16.15 -1.11 23.75
N LEU A 208 -14.94 -1.34 23.24
CA LEU A 208 -14.42 -2.68 22.97
C LEU A 208 -14.34 -3.51 24.25
N GLU A 209 -13.80 -2.97 25.35
CA GLU A 209 -13.65 -3.69 26.63
C GLU A 209 -15.00 -4.16 27.22
N LYS A 210 -16.11 -3.48 26.91
CA LYS A 210 -17.45 -3.89 27.35
C LYS A 210 -18.03 -5.07 26.57
N ILE A 211 -17.38 -5.47 25.47
CA ILE A 211 -17.82 -6.61 24.67
C ILE A 211 -17.09 -7.86 25.16
N GLU A 212 -17.88 -8.83 25.61
CA GLU A 212 -17.34 -10.15 25.97
C GLU A 212 -16.74 -10.80 24.72
N PRO A 213 -15.44 -11.18 24.75
CA PRO A 213 -14.79 -11.68 23.54
C PRO A 213 -15.28 -13.03 23.06
N HIS A 214 -15.91 -13.84 23.94
CA HIS A 214 -16.37 -15.19 23.61
C HIS A 214 -15.34 -15.93 22.74
N TYR A 215 -14.11 -16.09 23.27
CA TYR A 215 -13.10 -16.90 22.62
C TYR A 215 -13.65 -18.31 22.43
N LEU A 216 -14.22 -18.57 21.26
CA LEU A 216 -14.80 -19.86 20.95
C LEU A 216 -13.71 -20.92 20.90
N ALA A 217 -14.06 -22.12 21.32
CA ALA A 217 -13.16 -23.25 21.28
C ALA A 217 -12.53 -23.34 19.91
N THR A 218 -11.22 -23.19 19.89
CA THR A 218 -10.42 -23.29 18.69
C THR A 218 -10.62 -24.66 18.08
N LYS A 219 -11.14 -24.73 16.86
CA LYS A 219 -11.25 -25.97 16.15
C LYS A 219 -9.85 -26.41 15.72
N GLN A 220 -9.38 -27.51 16.26
CA GLN A 220 -8.13 -28.08 15.80
C GLN A 220 -8.33 -28.68 14.41
N ILE A 221 -7.48 -28.30 13.49
CA ILE A 221 -7.44 -28.81 12.12
C ILE A 221 -6.10 -29.57 11.95
N GLU A 222 -6.10 -30.64 11.16
CA GLU A 222 -4.86 -31.29 10.81
C GLU A 222 -3.92 -30.31 10.09
N SER A 223 -2.76 -30.08 10.69
CA SER A 223 -1.71 -29.28 10.08
C SER A 223 -0.98 -30.08 9.01
N ILE A 224 -0.64 -29.42 7.91
CA ILE A 224 0.23 -29.99 6.86
C ILE A 224 1.59 -30.36 7.47
N ASP A 225 2.12 -29.53 8.37
CA ASP A 225 3.34 -29.82 9.11
C ASP A 225 3.02 -30.56 10.42
N LYS A 226 3.56 -31.78 10.57
CA LYS A 226 3.40 -32.61 11.77
C LYS A 226 3.96 -31.99 13.04
N LYS A 227 4.81 -30.98 12.94
CA LYS A 227 5.42 -30.28 14.07
C LYS A 227 4.55 -29.15 14.63
N LEU A 228 3.49 -28.76 13.89
CA LEU A 228 2.57 -27.70 14.26
C LEU A 228 1.20 -28.23 14.66
N THR A 229 0.51 -27.48 15.52
CA THR A 229 -0.93 -27.61 15.73
C THR A 229 -1.59 -26.39 15.13
N LEU A 230 -2.56 -26.60 14.25
CA LEU A 230 -3.33 -25.54 13.59
C LEU A 230 -4.72 -25.42 14.22
N PHE A 231 -5.08 -24.20 14.56
CA PHE A 231 -6.40 -23.86 15.10
C PHE A 231 -7.08 -22.84 14.19
N GLU A 232 -8.36 -22.99 13.96
CA GLU A 232 -9.22 -21.88 13.56
C GLU A 232 -9.72 -21.21 14.84
N VAL A 233 -9.47 -19.92 14.98
CA VAL A 233 -9.85 -19.12 16.15
C VAL A 233 -10.94 -18.14 15.74
N GLU A 234 -12.00 -18.02 16.53
CA GLU A 234 -13.07 -17.05 16.34
C GLU A 234 -13.35 -16.34 17.67
N PHE A 235 -13.59 -15.03 17.61
CA PHE A 235 -13.98 -14.24 18.78
C PHE A 235 -14.79 -13.00 18.39
N HIS A 236 -15.47 -12.40 19.38
CA HIS A 236 -16.23 -11.18 19.21
C HIS A 236 -15.36 -9.96 19.43
N SER A 237 -15.53 -8.97 18.55
CA SER A 237 -14.81 -7.71 18.51
C SER A 237 -15.77 -6.51 18.53
N PHE A 238 -15.25 -5.32 18.26
CA PHE A 238 -15.99 -4.06 18.28
C PHE A 238 -17.30 -4.12 17.48
N GLY A 239 -18.39 -3.66 18.11
CA GLY A 239 -19.75 -3.80 17.54
C GLY A 239 -20.30 -5.23 17.60
N ASN A 240 -19.74 -6.10 18.44
CA ASN A 240 -20.10 -7.51 18.57
C ASN A 240 -19.91 -8.34 17.27
N VAL A 241 -19.01 -7.89 16.38
CA VAL A 241 -18.71 -8.55 15.11
C VAL A 241 -17.78 -9.74 15.38
N ARG A 242 -18.10 -10.90 14.79
CA ARG A 242 -17.23 -12.09 14.84
C ARG A 242 -16.07 -11.94 13.86
N VAL A 243 -14.86 -12.16 14.36
CA VAL A 243 -13.64 -12.15 13.58
C VAL A 243 -12.85 -13.42 13.85
N SER A 244 -12.07 -13.85 12.88
CA SER A 244 -11.42 -15.15 12.89
C SER A 244 -10.02 -15.10 12.32
N GLY A 245 -9.23 -16.13 12.63
CA GLY A 245 -7.91 -16.32 12.06
C GLY A 245 -7.40 -17.74 12.22
N TRP A 246 -6.20 -17.97 11.73
CA TRP A 246 -5.52 -19.25 11.74
C TRP A 246 -4.32 -19.15 12.68
N LEU A 247 -4.34 -19.88 13.80
CA LEU A 247 -3.28 -19.90 14.78
C LEU A 247 -2.49 -21.21 14.65
N GLU A 248 -1.22 -21.06 14.33
CA GLU A 248 -0.23 -22.15 14.23
C GLU A 248 0.65 -22.11 15.47
N ILE A 249 0.68 -23.20 16.23
CA ILE A 249 1.47 -23.31 17.47
C ILE A 249 2.42 -24.49 17.34
N PRO A 250 3.72 -24.30 17.63
CA PRO A 250 4.68 -25.41 17.75
C PRO A 250 4.24 -26.44 18.79
N LYS A 251 4.48 -27.74 18.48
CA LYS A 251 4.21 -28.83 19.44
C LYS A 251 5.27 -28.95 20.53
N THR A 252 6.37 -28.24 20.40
CA THR A 252 7.41 -28.13 21.44
C THR A 252 6.85 -27.48 22.71
N PRO A 253 7.48 -27.67 23.89
CA PRO A 253 7.10 -26.95 25.08
C PRO A 253 7.18 -25.42 24.87
N GLY A 254 6.15 -24.69 25.29
CA GLY A 254 6.09 -23.23 25.23
C GLY A 254 6.29 -22.59 26.63
N PRO A 255 6.02 -21.29 26.79
CA PRO A 255 5.35 -20.41 25.82
C PRO A 255 6.25 -19.99 24.64
N HIS A 256 5.64 -19.77 23.46
CA HIS A 256 6.34 -19.42 22.23
C HIS A 256 6.21 -17.93 21.90
N PRO A 257 7.23 -17.30 21.31
CA PRO A 257 7.07 -16.04 20.60
C PRO A 257 6.00 -16.19 19.51
N CYS A 258 5.32 -15.10 19.18
CA CYS A 258 4.25 -15.11 18.19
C CYS A 258 4.36 -13.95 17.20
N VAL A 259 4.00 -14.20 15.95
CA VAL A 259 3.82 -13.16 14.94
C VAL A 259 2.35 -13.08 14.55
N LEU A 260 1.71 -11.95 14.87
CA LEU A 260 0.39 -11.58 14.37
C LEU A 260 0.55 -11.03 12.94
N ARG A 261 0.06 -11.79 11.95
CA ARG A 261 0.07 -11.39 10.55
C ARG A 261 -1.26 -10.79 10.14
N LEU A 262 -1.22 -9.60 9.54
CA LEU A 262 -2.39 -8.80 9.19
C LEU A 262 -2.56 -8.65 7.66
N PRO A 263 -3.81 -8.67 7.14
CA PRO A 263 -4.09 -8.74 5.71
C PRO A 263 -3.86 -7.40 5.00
N GLY A 264 -3.30 -7.45 3.80
CA GLY A 264 -3.43 -6.37 2.82
C GLY A 264 -4.88 -6.22 2.35
N TYR A 265 -5.14 -5.17 1.61
CA TYR A 265 -6.48 -4.88 1.11
C TYR A 265 -6.99 -6.01 0.21
N GLY A 266 -8.16 -6.53 0.52
CA GLY A 266 -8.77 -7.66 -0.21
C GLY A 266 -8.07 -9.01 -0.03
N GLN A 267 -7.02 -9.10 0.77
CA GLN A 267 -6.34 -10.37 1.04
C GLN A 267 -7.06 -11.21 2.08
N ASN A 268 -6.99 -12.51 1.92
CA ASN A 268 -7.44 -13.50 2.88
C ASN A 268 -6.22 -14.19 3.48
N MET A 269 -6.00 -13.98 4.78
CA MET A 269 -4.90 -14.64 5.48
C MET A 269 -5.17 -16.12 5.61
N LYS A 270 -4.13 -16.92 5.38
CA LYS A 270 -4.13 -18.37 5.47
C LYS A 270 -2.98 -18.84 6.34
N PRO A 271 -3.02 -20.10 6.85
CA PRO A 271 -1.89 -20.69 7.56
C PRO A 271 -0.60 -20.59 6.75
N LEU A 272 0.52 -20.38 7.43
CA LEU A 272 1.84 -20.24 6.81
C LEU A 272 2.55 -21.58 6.69
N ASN A 273 2.35 -22.51 7.67
CA ASN A 273 2.96 -23.84 7.77
C ASN A 273 4.50 -23.82 7.61
N LYS A 274 5.19 -22.99 8.40
CA LYS A 274 6.62 -22.74 8.16
C LYS A 274 7.53 -22.97 9.36
N PHE A 275 7.10 -22.59 10.58
CA PHE A 275 7.98 -22.52 11.73
C PHE A 275 7.58 -23.53 12.81
N ASP A 276 8.55 -24.21 13.40
CA ASP A 276 8.37 -25.17 14.50
C ASP A 276 8.87 -24.68 15.86
N ASP A 277 9.29 -23.40 15.94
CA ASP A 277 9.79 -22.74 17.14
C ASP A 277 9.11 -21.38 17.42
N LEU A 278 8.26 -20.92 16.49
CA LEU A 278 7.58 -19.64 16.53
C LEU A 278 6.10 -19.84 16.19
N ALA A 279 5.20 -19.34 17.02
CA ALA A 279 3.78 -19.33 16.72
C ALA A 279 3.45 -18.23 15.69
N VAL A 280 2.46 -18.51 14.85
CA VAL A 280 1.98 -17.55 13.83
C VAL A 280 0.46 -17.44 13.92
N PHE A 281 -0.05 -16.22 14.10
CA PHE A 281 -1.48 -15.95 14.02
C PHE A 281 -1.78 -15.18 12.73
N SER A 282 -2.23 -15.88 11.70
CA SER A 282 -2.68 -15.33 10.42
C SER A 282 -4.13 -14.86 10.58
N PHE A 283 -4.31 -13.61 11.01
CA PHE A 283 -5.59 -13.05 11.42
C PHE A 283 -6.28 -12.33 10.26
N ASN A 284 -7.60 -12.51 10.14
CA ASN A 284 -8.45 -11.81 9.21
C ASN A 284 -9.30 -10.78 9.97
N ILE A 285 -9.13 -9.50 9.69
CA ILE A 285 -10.04 -8.47 10.19
C ILE A 285 -11.44 -8.67 9.62
N ARG A 286 -12.45 -8.02 10.20
CA ARG A 286 -13.84 -8.03 9.72
C ARG A 286 -13.95 -7.96 8.20
N GLY A 287 -14.82 -8.79 7.61
CA GLY A 287 -15.06 -8.82 6.17
C GLY A 287 -13.97 -9.50 5.32
N HIS A 288 -12.85 -9.95 5.90
CA HIS A 288 -11.77 -10.63 5.21
C HIS A 288 -11.73 -12.13 5.56
N GLY A 289 -11.34 -12.96 4.61
CA GLY A 289 -11.13 -14.40 4.81
C GLY A 289 -12.28 -15.09 5.54
N ASN A 290 -11.96 -15.78 6.66
CA ASN A 290 -12.95 -16.43 7.51
C ASN A 290 -13.69 -15.49 8.49
N SER A 291 -13.45 -14.15 8.41
CA SER A 291 -14.16 -13.11 9.18
C SER A 291 -15.28 -12.43 8.39
N GLN A 292 -15.96 -13.14 7.48
CA GLN A 292 -17.01 -12.58 6.60
C GLN A 292 -18.43 -12.82 7.12
N LYS A 293 -18.60 -13.53 8.24
CA LYS A 293 -19.92 -13.97 8.70
C LYS A 293 -20.88 -12.81 9.01
N ASP A 294 -20.40 -11.74 9.64
CA ASP A 294 -21.23 -10.62 10.11
C ASP A 294 -21.07 -9.36 9.25
N ILE A 295 -20.13 -9.34 8.34
CA ILE A 295 -19.85 -8.21 7.45
C ILE A 295 -20.06 -8.65 6.01
N SER A 296 -21.20 -8.28 5.45
CA SER A 296 -21.51 -8.51 4.05
C SER A 296 -20.84 -7.48 3.15
N GLY A 297 -20.61 -7.84 1.89
CA GLY A 297 -20.07 -6.96 0.87
C GLY A 297 -18.74 -7.45 0.30
N LYS A 298 -18.28 -6.75 -0.75
CA LYS A 298 -16.97 -7.05 -1.36
C LYS A 298 -15.88 -6.29 -0.61
N PRO A 299 -14.74 -6.91 -0.29
CA PRO A 299 -13.62 -6.24 0.37
C PRO A 299 -13.20 -4.92 -0.30
N ASN A 300 -13.32 -4.83 -1.61
CA ASN A 300 -12.96 -3.65 -2.40
C ASN A 300 -13.77 -2.37 -2.09
N ASN A 301 -14.85 -2.47 -1.30
CA ASN A 301 -15.66 -1.32 -0.91
C ASN A 301 -15.56 -1.00 0.59
N PHE A 302 -14.75 -1.71 1.35
CA PHE A 302 -14.68 -1.48 2.80
C PHE A 302 -14.06 -0.14 3.18
N TRP A 303 -13.16 0.40 2.35
CA TRP A 303 -12.52 1.67 2.60
C TRP A 303 -13.44 2.90 2.49
N ILE A 304 -14.61 2.79 1.83
CA ILE A 304 -15.65 3.82 1.79
C ILE A 304 -16.83 3.52 2.73
N ARG A 305 -16.83 2.36 3.39
CA ARG A 305 -17.97 1.93 4.20
C ARG A 305 -18.05 2.74 5.50
N GLY A 306 -19.16 3.47 5.68
CA GLY A 306 -19.41 4.32 6.83
C GLY A 306 -18.54 5.59 6.84
N LEU A 307 -18.02 5.99 5.69
CA LEU A 307 -17.12 7.15 5.56
C LEU A 307 -17.81 8.49 5.85
N GLU A 308 -19.14 8.51 5.85
CA GLU A 308 -19.95 9.67 6.24
C GLU A 308 -19.75 10.09 7.71
N ASP A 309 -19.48 9.11 8.59
CA ASP A 309 -19.31 9.36 10.02
C ASP A 309 -18.13 8.54 10.58
N LYS A 310 -17.24 9.22 11.31
CA LYS A 310 -16.13 8.55 12.02
C LYS A 310 -16.58 7.45 12.96
N ASP A 311 -17.81 7.55 13.49
CA ASP A 311 -18.35 6.58 14.42
C ASP A 311 -18.77 5.27 13.74
N ASP A 312 -19.07 5.31 12.44
CA ASP A 312 -19.51 4.17 11.62
C ASP A 312 -18.43 3.69 10.64
N TYR A 313 -17.33 4.43 10.51
CA TYR A 313 -16.30 4.12 9.53
C TYR A 313 -15.66 2.75 9.78
N PHE A 314 -15.54 1.97 8.70
CA PHE A 314 -15.05 0.59 8.71
C PHE A 314 -13.74 0.40 9.50
N TYR A 315 -12.79 1.31 9.34
CA TYR A 315 -11.47 1.18 9.98
C TYR A 315 -11.52 1.38 11.50
N ARG A 316 -12.56 1.98 12.06
CA ARG A 316 -12.76 1.99 13.51
C ARG A 316 -12.82 0.57 14.06
N GLY A 317 -13.66 -0.25 13.44
CA GLY A 317 -13.79 -1.64 13.82
C GLY A 317 -12.56 -2.47 13.45
N ALA A 318 -11.98 -2.25 12.28
CA ALA A 318 -10.81 -3.00 11.81
C ALA A 318 -9.59 -2.81 12.73
N TYR A 319 -9.35 -1.60 13.25
CA TYR A 319 -8.28 -1.37 14.24
C TYR A 319 -8.58 -2.08 15.57
N MET A 320 -9.84 -2.04 16.00
CA MET A 320 -10.26 -2.74 17.22
C MET A 320 -10.22 -4.26 17.09
N ASP A 321 -10.39 -4.81 15.89
CA ASP A 321 -10.19 -6.24 15.62
C ASP A 321 -8.74 -6.65 15.88
N CYS A 322 -7.78 -5.83 15.46
CA CYS A 322 -6.36 -6.08 15.71
C CYS A 322 -6.02 -5.98 17.21
N VAL A 323 -6.61 -5.00 17.92
CA VAL A 323 -6.47 -4.89 19.38
C VAL A 323 -7.03 -6.13 20.08
N ARG A 324 -8.20 -6.62 19.66
CA ARG A 324 -8.82 -7.84 20.18
C ARG A 324 -7.96 -9.08 19.90
N ALA A 325 -7.34 -9.16 18.71
CA ALA A 325 -6.40 -10.23 18.39
C ALA A 325 -5.17 -10.23 19.31
N MET A 326 -4.64 -9.06 19.66
CA MET A 326 -3.56 -8.93 20.65
C MET A 326 -4.02 -9.37 22.04
N GLN A 327 -5.22 -8.99 22.47
CA GLN A 327 -5.78 -9.43 23.76
C GLN A 327 -5.90 -10.96 23.82
N PHE A 328 -6.38 -11.59 22.75
CA PHE A 328 -6.44 -13.05 22.63
C PHE A 328 -5.05 -13.68 22.78
N LEU A 329 -4.06 -13.20 22.03
CA LEU A 329 -2.71 -13.76 22.07
C LEU A 329 -2.07 -13.63 23.46
N LYS A 330 -2.27 -12.50 24.13
CA LYS A 330 -1.74 -12.26 25.50
C LYS A 330 -2.33 -13.19 26.56
N THR A 331 -3.53 -13.71 26.33
CA THR A 331 -4.19 -14.64 27.27
C THR A 331 -3.98 -16.10 26.91
N HIS A 332 -3.40 -16.40 25.74
CA HIS A 332 -3.23 -17.77 25.29
C HIS A 332 -2.04 -18.47 25.98
N PRO A 333 -2.25 -19.61 26.68
CA PRO A 333 -1.23 -20.22 27.57
C PRO A 333 0.05 -20.70 26.87
N LYS A 334 0.01 -20.86 25.56
CA LYS A 334 1.14 -21.29 24.72
C LYS A 334 1.90 -20.14 24.09
N ILE A 335 1.47 -18.89 24.26
CA ILE A 335 2.10 -17.70 23.69
C ILE A 335 2.80 -16.90 24.78
N ASP A 336 4.02 -16.47 24.52
CA ASP A 336 4.74 -15.54 25.39
C ASP A 336 4.18 -14.11 25.16
N PRO A 337 3.49 -13.52 26.13
CA PRO A 337 2.85 -12.22 25.97
C PRO A 337 3.85 -11.07 25.83
N GLN A 338 5.13 -11.29 26.13
CA GLN A 338 6.20 -10.31 25.98
C GLN A 338 6.93 -10.41 24.63
N LYS A 339 6.64 -11.47 23.85
CA LYS A 339 7.28 -11.76 22.56
C LYS A 339 6.26 -11.85 21.43
N ILE A 340 5.41 -10.84 21.28
CA ILE A 340 4.44 -10.76 20.20
C ILE A 340 4.87 -9.67 19.23
N ALA A 341 5.17 -10.04 17.98
CA ALA A 341 5.37 -9.10 16.88
C ALA A 341 4.10 -8.96 16.04
N VAL A 342 3.94 -7.81 15.41
CA VAL A 342 2.89 -7.57 14.40
C VAL A 342 3.53 -7.34 13.04
N TRP A 343 2.97 -7.93 11.97
CA TRP A 343 3.49 -7.78 10.63
C TRP A 343 2.37 -7.74 9.58
N GLY A 344 2.46 -6.76 8.67
CA GLY A 344 1.59 -6.67 7.52
C GLY A 344 2.16 -5.81 6.40
N GLY A 345 1.61 -5.96 5.21
CA GLY A 345 1.94 -5.15 4.04
C GLY A 345 0.73 -4.34 3.56
N SER A 346 0.96 -3.16 2.97
CA SER A 346 -0.09 -2.29 2.46
C SER A 346 -1.11 -1.94 3.56
N GLN A 347 -2.40 -2.24 3.40
CA GLN A 347 -3.39 -2.13 4.49
C GLN A 347 -2.90 -2.81 5.77
N GLY A 348 -2.34 -4.02 5.65
CA GLY A 348 -1.78 -4.75 6.79
C GLY A 348 -0.64 -4.01 7.48
N GLY A 349 0.17 -3.25 6.75
CA GLY A 349 1.21 -2.39 7.30
C GLY A 349 0.64 -1.25 8.14
N GLY A 350 -0.40 -0.57 7.67
CA GLY A 350 -1.14 0.43 8.45
C GLY A 350 -1.81 -0.17 9.68
N LEU A 351 -2.42 -1.36 9.54
CA LEU A 351 -3.02 -2.09 10.67
C LEU A 351 -1.95 -2.49 11.70
N ALA A 352 -0.75 -2.92 11.28
CA ALA A 352 0.34 -3.28 12.18
C ALA A 352 0.83 -2.08 12.98
N LEU A 353 1.00 -0.93 12.33
CA LEU A 353 1.37 0.33 13.01
C LEU A 353 0.29 0.79 13.99
N ALA A 354 -0.99 0.76 13.59
CA ALA A 354 -2.11 1.09 14.48
C ALA A 354 -2.15 0.15 15.69
N THR A 355 -1.94 -1.17 15.48
CA THR A 355 -1.88 -2.16 16.55
C THR A 355 -0.76 -1.85 17.55
N ALA A 356 0.46 -1.55 17.05
CA ALA A 356 1.60 -1.19 17.87
C ALA A 356 1.39 0.12 18.66
N ALA A 357 0.62 1.06 18.09
CA ALA A 357 0.28 2.31 18.78
C ALA A 357 -0.80 2.13 19.86
N PHE A 358 -1.70 1.14 19.70
CA PHE A 358 -2.77 0.87 20.66
C PHE A 358 -2.40 -0.15 21.74
N ASP A 359 -1.38 -0.97 21.53
CA ASP A 359 -0.97 -2.01 22.51
C ASP A 359 0.55 -2.03 22.69
N SER A 360 1.02 -1.52 23.82
CA SER A 360 2.43 -1.47 24.19
C SER A 360 3.07 -2.85 24.44
N ALA A 361 2.27 -3.93 24.50
CA ALA A 361 2.78 -5.30 24.54
C ALA A 361 3.30 -5.80 23.17
N VAL A 362 3.12 -5.04 22.09
CA VAL A 362 3.77 -5.34 20.82
C VAL A 362 5.28 -5.19 20.99
N ALA A 363 6.02 -6.30 20.86
CA ALA A 363 7.47 -6.33 21.01
C ALA A 363 8.22 -5.85 19.78
N TYR A 364 7.64 -6.02 18.58
CA TYR A 364 8.20 -5.58 17.30
C TYR A 364 7.10 -5.32 16.28
N CYS A 365 7.24 -4.26 15.49
CA CYS A 365 6.31 -3.93 14.42
C CYS A 365 7.01 -3.99 13.05
N VAL A 366 6.44 -4.75 12.11
CA VAL A 366 6.87 -4.76 10.71
C VAL A 366 5.74 -4.21 9.85
N ALA A 367 6.01 -3.11 9.16
CA ALA A 367 5.04 -2.41 8.33
C ALA A 367 5.60 -2.18 6.92
N ASP A 368 5.26 -3.08 6.00
CA ASP A 368 5.75 -3.02 4.64
C ASP A 368 4.81 -2.21 3.76
N ILE A 369 5.38 -1.29 2.93
CA ILE A 369 4.61 -0.46 2.00
C ILE A 369 3.28 0.02 2.62
N PRO A 370 3.27 0.61 3.84
CA PRO A 370 2.06 0.82 4.62
C PRO A 370 1.09 1.79 3.95
N PHE A 371 -0.18 1.38 3.92
CA PHE A 371 -1.35 2.19 3.59
C PHE A 371 -1.93 2.81 4.88
N LEU A 372 -2.96 3.63 4.81
CA LEU A 372 -3.64 4.31 5.91
C LEU A 372 -2.80 5.41 6.57
N VAL A 373 -1.93 6.04 5.81
CA VAL A 373 -1.00 7.07 6.30
C VAL A 373 -1.06 8.33 5.46
N ASP A 374 -1.07 9.50 6.14
CA ASP A 374 -0.95 10.85 5.55
C ASP A 374 -1.96 11.11 4.41
N TRP A 375 -3.24 11.03 4.74
CA TRP A 375 -4.35 11.08 3.78
C TRP A 375 -4.37 12.33 2.91
N ASP A 376 -3.99 13.49 3.43
CA ASP A 376 -3.96 14.72 2.64
C ASP A 376 -2.95 14.65 1.50
N ASN A 377 -1.70 14.26 1.80
CA ASN A 377 -0.68 14.07 0.78
C ASN A 377 -1.02 12.87 -0.11
N TYR A 378 -1.61 11.82 0.48
CA TYR A 378 -2.01 10.64 -0.27
C TYR A 378 -2.88 10.99 -1.47
N PHE A 379 -4.00 11.72 -1.27
CA PHE A 379 -4.92 12.08 -2.35
C PHE A 379 -4.39 13.18 -3.28
N GLN A 380 -3.29 13.84 -2.93
CA GLN A 380 -2.57 14.72 -3.85
C GLN A 380 -1.63 13.95 -4.79
N LEU A 381 -1.14 12.77 -4.37
CA LEU A 381 -0.15 11.97 -5.07
C LEU A 381 -0.77 10.79 -5.81
N THR A 382 -1.95 10.35 -5.42
CA THR A 382 -2.66 9.19 -5.99
C THR A 382 -4.05 9.59 -6.48
N THR A 383 -4.61 8.75 -7.34
CA THR A 383 -5.99 8.91 -7.82
C THR A 383 -6.80 7.69 -7.41
N TRP A 384 -7.97 7.96 -6.82
CA TRP A 384 -8.94 6.93 -6.48
C TRP A 384 -10.29 7.29 -7.09
N PRO A 385 -10.56 6.85 -8.32
CA PRO A 385 -11.80 7.18 -9.03
C PRO A 385 -13.06 6.80 -8.27
N GLU A 386 -12.99 5.72 -7.50
CA GLU A 386 -14.09 5.24 -6.65
C GLU A 386 -14.45 6.24 -5.56
N MET A 387 -13.45 6.92 -4.97
CA MET A 387 -13.69 7.99 -3.99
C MET A 387 -14.38 9.19 -4.63
N ASP A 388 -13.90 9.62 -5.80
CA ASP A 388 -14.55 10.68 -6.54
C ASP A 388 -16.00 10.34 -6.89
N GLN A 389 -16.27 9.10 -7.30
CA GLN A 389 -17.62 8.61 -7.62
C GLN A 389 -18.48 8.56 -6.36
N TRP A 390 -17.93 8.07 -5.25
CA TRP A 390 -18.63 8.00 -3.99
C TRP A 390 -19.02 9.41 -3.48
N ILE A 391 -18.10 10.36 -3.46
CA ILE A 391 -18.37 11.76 -3.07
C ILE A 391 -19.47 12.35 -3.96
N LYS A 392 -19.38 12.18 -5.28
CA LYS A 392 -20.38 12.67 -6.23
C LYS A 392 -21.76 12.03 -6.07
N SER A 393 -21.83 10.85 -5.48
CA SER A 393 -23.09 10.12 -5.22
C SER A 393 -23.81 10.56 -3.95
N LYS A 394 -23.23 11.51 -3.19
CA LYS A 394 -23.72 12.01 -1.91
C LYS A 394 -23.97 13.52 -2.00
N ASP A 395 -25.14 13.95 -1.58
CA ASP A 395 -25.51 15.38 -1.62
C ASP A 395 -24.83 16.21 -0.53
N ASP A 396 -24.42 15.58 0.57
CA ASP A 396 -23.89 16.20 1.79
C ASP A 396 -22.39 15.92 2.04
N GLN A 397 -21.70 15.28 1.09
CA GLN A 397 -20.29 14.94 1.23
C GLN A 397 -19.41 15.68 0.23
N ASP A 398 -18.28 16.16 0.73
CA ASP A 398 -17.21 16.76 -0.05
C ASP A 398 -15.84 16.21 0.40
N TRP A 399 -14.78 16.63 -0.27
CA TRP A 399 -13.43 16.25 0.11
C TRP A 399 -13.04 16.69 1.53
N SER A 400 -13.60 17.80 2.02
CA SER A 400 -13.30 18.30 3.37
C SER A 400 -13.90 17.39 4.44
N SER A 401 -15.17 17.00 4.29
CA SER A 401 -15.86 16.08 5.20
C SER A 401 -15.22 14.69 5.20
N VAL A 402 -14.86 14.17 4.03
CA VAL A 402 -14.17 12.88 3.87
C VAL A 402 -12.81 12.90 4.57
N LEU A 403 -11.96 13.90 4.28
CA LEU A 403 -10.64 14.00 4.90
C LEU A 403 -10.73 14.21 6.41
N LYS A 404 -11.76 14.89 6.89
CA LYS A 404 -12.03 15.02 8.33
C LYS A 404 -12.36 13.68 8.98
N THR A 405 -13.23 12.87 8.38
CA THR A 405 -13.51 11.51 8.86
C THR A 405 -12.25 10.66 8.84
N MET A 406 -11.52 10.65 7.71
CA MET A 406 -10.32 9.84 7.54
C MET A 406 -9.18 10.26 8.47
N SER A 407 -9.11 11.52 8.90
CA SER A 407 -8.06 12.01 9.81
C SER A 407 -8.05 11.28 11.16
N TYR A 408 -9.21 10.79 11.63
CA TYR A 408 -9.28 9.97 12.86
C TYR A 408 -8.58 8.61 12.71
N PHE A 409 -8.41 8.14 11.48
CA PHE A 409 -7.84 6.83 11.13
C PHE A 409 -6.48 6.93 10.46
N ASP A 410 -5.91 8.13 10.44
CA ASP A 410 -4.58 8.35 9.90
C ASP A 410 -3.53 7.86 10.90
N VAL A 411 -2.84 6.80 10.52
CA VAL A 411 -1.79 6.20 11.36
C VAL A 411 -0.65 7.15 11.64
N MET A 412 -0.46 8.19 10.81
CA MET A 412 0.52 9.24 11.06
C MET A 412 0.31 9.91 12.43
N PHE A 413 -0.95 10.03 12.89
CA PHE A 413 -1.27 10.60 14.20
C PHE A 413 -1.12 9.59 15.35
N LEU A 414 -1.15 8.32 15.06
CA LEU A 414 -0.88 7.24 16.01
C LEU A 414 0.63 6.96 16.18
N ALA A 415 1.42 7.21 15.13
CA ALA A 415 2.84 6.89 15.07
C ALA A 415 3.68 7.37 16.29
N PRO A 416 3.45 8.55 16.89
CA PRO A 416 4.18 8.98 18.08
C PRO A 416 3.98 8.12 19.34
N LYS A 417 2.96 7.24 19.34
CA LYS A 417 2.63 6.33 20.46
C LYS A 417 3.29 4.96 20.33
N ILE A 418 3.95 4.68 19.21
CA ILE A 418 4.62 3.39 18.98
C ILE A 418 5.89 3.35 19.84
N GLU A 419 5.96 2.38 20.75
CA GLU A 419 7.08 2.21 21.69
C GLU A 419 8.06 1.12 21.25
N CYS A 420 7.57 0.11 20.50
CA CYS A 420 8.40 -0.99 20.03
C CYS A 420 9.28 -0.59 18.82
N PRO A 421 10.36 -1.34 18.53
CA PRO A 421 11.12 -1.18 17.29
C PRO A 421 10.25 -1.41 16.06
N VAL A 422 10.51 -0.63 14.98
CA VAL A 422 9.78 -0.70 13.72
C VAL A 422 10.72 -1.02 12.56
N LEU A 423 10.33 -1.96 11.70
CA LEU A 423 10.95 -2.20 10.40
C LEU A 423 9.94 -1.92 9.29
N SER A 424 10.34 -1.18 8.25
CA SER A 424 9.49 -0.89 7.10
C SER A 424 10.21 -1.19 5.78
N GLY A 425 9.59 -1.98 4.91
CA GLY A 425 10.01 -2.14 3.52
C GLY A 425 9.30 -1.13 2.64
N ILE A 426 10.01 -0.45 1.74
CA ILE A 426 9.49 0.66 0.93
C ILE A 426 9.82 0.43 -0.54
N GLY A 427 8.81 0.35 -1.42
CA GLY A 427 8.99 0.40 -2.86
C GLY A 427 9.15 1.85 -3.32
N LEU A 428 10.32 2.22 -3.84
CA LEU A 428 10.57 3.62 -4.20
C LEU A 428 9.68 4.10 -5.35
N GLN A 429 9.30 3.21 -6.29
CA GLN A 429 8.41 3.54 -7.41
C GLN A 429 6.93 3.27 -7.10
N ASP A 430 6.55 3.15 -5.83
CA ASP A 430 5.19 2.86 -5.40
C ASP A 430 4.27 4.06 -5.66
N ASN A 431 3.25 3.85 -6.50
CA ASN A 431 2.19 4.82 -6.79
C ASN A 431 0.89 4.50 -6.03
N VAL A 432 0.82 3.36 -5.32
CA VAL A 432 -0.31 2.98 -4.47
C VAL A 432 -0.12 3.52 -3.05
N CYS A 433 1.06 3.26 -2.45
CA CYS A 433 1.46 3.82 -1.16
C CYS A 433 2.75 4.65 -1.36
N PRO A 434 2.64 5.93 -1.74
CA PRO A 434 3.80 6.73 -2.11
C PRO A 434 4.81 6.86 -0.97
N PRO A 435 6.13 6.77 -1.24
CA PRO A 435 7.16 6.93 -0.21
C PRO A 435 7.03 8.21 0.61
N THR A 436 6.53 9.30 0.02
CA THR A 436 6.30 10.57 0.71
C THR A 436 5.41 10.38 1.94
N THR A 437 4.27 9.70 1.79
CA THR A 437 3.33 9.47 2.90
C THR A 437 3.93 8.56 3.96
N ILE A 438 4.68 7.54 3.52
CA ILE A 438 5.35 6.61 4.41
C ILE A 438 6.38 7.35 5.29
N PHE A 439 7.21 8.21 4.70
CA PHE A 439 8.22 8.97 5.45
C PHE A 439 7.61 10.03 6.35
N CYS A 440 6.50 10.69 5.95
CA CYS A 440 5.74 11.58 6.83
C CYS A 440 5.32 10.86 8.13
N MET A 441 4.93 9.60 8.04
CA MET A 441 4.56 8.78 9.19
C MET A 441 5.81 8.26 9.95
N LEU A 442 6.78 7.66 9.25
CA LEU A 442 7.99 7.09 9.87
C LEU A 442 8.74 8.15 10.69
N ASN A 443 8.84 9.37 10.18
CA ASN A 443 9.56 10.45 10.86
C ASN A 443 8.88 10.91 12.14
N ARG A 444 7.61 10.53 12.40
CA ARG A 444 6.89 10.77 13.67
C ARG A 444 7.10 9.67 14.70
N ILE A 445 7.57 8.49 14.32
CA ILE A 445 7.89 7.40 15.25
C ILE A 445 9.11 7.80 16.07
N LYS A 446 9.00 7.71 17.39
CA LYS A 446 10.08 8.06 18.35
C LYS A 446 10.93 6.86 18.74
N SER A 447 10.35 5.66 18.72
CA SER A 447 11.05 4.41 19.01
C SER A 447 12.09 4.06 17.93
N PRO A 448 13.01 3.11 18.19
CA PRO A 448 13.96 2.65 17.19
C PRO A 448 13.26 2.20 15.91
N LYS A 449 13.72 2.71 14.77
CA LYS A 449 13.12 2.37 13.49
C LYS A 449 14.19 2.13 12.44
N LYS A 450 13.91 1.20 11.55
CA LYS A 450 14.71 0.90 10.35
C LYS A 450 13.80 0.84 9.13
N HIS A 451 14.32 1.21 7.98
CA HIS A 451 13.64 1.01 6.71
C HIS A 451 14.59 0.38 5.69
N VAL A 452 14.01 -0.27 4.69
CA VAL A 452 14.72 -0.82 3.54
C VAL A 452 14.02 -0.33 2.29
N ILE A 453 14.71 0.48 1.49
CA ILE A 453 14.18 1.01 0.24
C ILE A 453 14.56 0.07 -0.91
N TYR A 454 13.60 -0.20 -1.77
CA TYR A 454 13.73 -0.98 -3.00
C TYR A 454 13.55 -0.05 -4.19
N PRO A 455 14.66 0.46 -4.81
CA PRO A 455 14.60 1.60 -5.74
C PRO A 455 13.76 1.34 -6.98
N GLU A 456 13.71 0.10 -7.47
CA GLU A 456 12.97 -0.26 -8.68
C GLU A 456 11.59 -0.86 -8.42
N ARG A 457 11.23 -1.06 -7.13
CA ARG A 457 9.95 -1.69 -6.79
C ARG A 457 8.83 -0.67 -6.75
N LYS A 458 7.72 -1.05 -7.35
CA LYS A 458 6.42 -0.38 -7.25
C LYS A 458 5.76 -0.78 -5.92
N HIS A 459 4.48 -1.12 -5.89
CA HIS A 459 3.75 -1.55 -4.69
C HIS A 459 4.17 -2.97 -4.24
N ALA A 460 5.45 -3.12 -3.91
CA ALA A 460 6.05 -4.38 -3.47
C ALA A 460 7.40 -4.14 -2.78
N THR A 461 7.79 -5.08 -1.93
CA THR A 461 9.16 -5.19 -1.41
C THR A 461 10.00 -6.14 -2.26
N GLY A 462 11.29 -6.23 -2.02
CA GLY A 462 12.16 -7.17 -2.71
C GLY A 462 11.84 -8.64 -2.36
N ARG A 463 12.15 -9.57 -3.26
CA ARG A 463 11.91 -11.02 -3.03
C ARG A 463 12.56 -11.56 -1.76
N GLN A 464 13.69 -11.00 -1.35
CA GLN A 464 14.42 -11.40 -0.14
C GLN A 464 13.91 -10.70 1.13
N HIS A 465 13.02 -9.73 1.01
CA HIS A 465 12.51 -8.97 2.13
C HIS A 465 11.81 -9.84 3.20
N PRO A 466 10.94 -10.80 2.86
CA PRO A 466 10.36 -11.69 3.87
C PRO A 466 11.41 -12.46 4.67
N ASN A 467 12.50 -12.89 4.05
CA ASN A 467 13.58 -13.58 4.77
C ASN A 467 14.31 -12.62 5.72
N LEU A 468 14.52 -11.35 5.32
CA LEU A 468 15.07 -10.32 6.20
C LEU A 468 14.16 -10.10 7.40
N VAL A 469 12.84 -9.99 7.18
CA VAL A 469 11.85 -9.80 8.26
C VAL A 469 11.90 -10.96 9.24
N TRP A 470 11.81 -12.21 8.75
CA TRP A 470 11.83 -13.38 9.63
C TRP A 470 13.13 -13.48 10.44
N ARG A 471 14.27 -13.23 9.81
CA ARG A 471 15.56 -13.18 10.53
C ARG A 471 15.55 -12.10 11.60
N THR A 472 15.12 -10.87 11.27
CA THR A 472 15.04 -9.77 12.22
C THR A 472 14.17 -10.09 13.42
N LEU A 473 13.02 -10.75 13.22
CA LEU A 473 12.12 -11.15 14.29
C LEU A 473 12.72 -12.29 15.13
N ARG A 474 13.37 -13.28 14.50
CA ARG A 474 14.05 -14.38 15.21
C ARG A 474 15.20 -13.84 16.08
N ASP A 475 16.03 -12.96 15.53
CA ASP A 475 17.12 -12.29 16.24
C ASP A 475 16.57 -11.49 17.44
N HIS A 476 15.47 -10.74 17.23
CA HIS A 476 14.84 -9.96 18.29
C HIS A 476 14.29 -10.84 19.43
N PHE A 477 13.71 -11.99 19.10
CA PHE A 477 13.19 -12.94 20.06
C PHE A 477 14.24 -13.91 20.62
N GLN A 478 15.48 -13.80 20.15
CA GLN A 478 16.59 -14.68 20.53
C GLN A 478 16.30 -16.16 20.25
N LEU A 479 15.68 -16.42 19.08
CA LEU A 479 15.50 -17.77 18.56
C LEU A 479 16.76 -18.20 17.81
N ASN A 480 17.21 -19.43 18.03
CA ASN A 480 18.34 -19.99 17.30
C ASN A 480 18.01 -20.15 15.81
N ASP A 481 19.01 -20.05 14.95
CA ASP A 481 18.89 -20.29 13.50
C ASP A 481 18.66 -21.77 13.17
#